data_c8a1d3aeebd3e55ba3efbde87b341dee
#
_entry.id   c8a1d3aeebd3e55ba3efbde87b341dee
#
_cell.length_a   1.000
_cell.length_b   1.000
_cell.length_c   1.000
_cell.angle_alpha   90.00
_cell.angle_beta   90.00
_cell.angle_gamma   90.00
#
_symmetry.space_group_name_H-M   'P 1'
#
loop_
_entity.id
_entity.type
_entity.pdbx_description
1 polymer ?
#
loop_
_entity_poly.entity_id
_entity_poly.type
_entity_poly.pdbx_seq_one_letter_code
_entity_poly.pdbx_strand_id
1 'polypeptide(L)'
;MRDKKRCIIFDTDPQQGMMNWATSLGINDPLLTVEHLEFSDELGTKTDEAYESGDVDYIFVDTMGAAGAWADDLAAASDVIILPMKLSMDDWKSTNDTFEWYKGLADRAENPEALPSFHVVLSDVPAKQSKTELEFEDRAFDEFPVVSHFFMSRKQHREASKEGLLHTIAQTKRSGINPLGRVHAKYFDEALDEAAAILKEVTEAA
;
A
#
# COMPACT_ATOMS: atom_id res chain seq x y z
N MET A 1 -12.46 1.52 9.99
CA MET A 1 -11.34 0.59 9.96
C MET A 1 -11.48 -0.47 11.05
N ARG A 2 -11.02 -1.71 10.80
CA ARG A 2 -11.22 -2.86 11.71
C ARG A 2 -10.64 -2.61 13.11
N ASP A 3 -9.46 -2.02 13.19
CA ASP A 3 -8.72 -1.83 14.45
C ASP A 3 -8.81 -0.41 15.00
N LYS A 4 -9.76 0.39 14.47
CA LYS A 4 -9.97 1.79 14.87
C LYS A 4 -8.72 2.67 14.76
N LYS A 5 -7.81 2.32 13.87
CA LYS A 5 -6.60 3.10 13.58
C LYS A 5 -6.93 4.25 12.66
N ARG A 6 -6.42 5.44 12.99
CA ARG A 6 -6.57 6.62 12.16
C ARG A 6 -5.45 6.69 11.13
N CYS A 7 -5.81 6.90 9.88
CA CYS A 7 -4.88 6.97 8.76
C CYS A 7 -5.02 8.27 7.99
N ILE A 8 -3.89 8.79 7.54
CA ILE A 8 -3.84 9.82 6.52
C ILE A 8 -3.18 9.22 5.27
N ILE A 9 -3.71 9.52 4.10
CA ILE A 9 -3.10 9.22 2.80
C ILE A 9 -2.77 10.55 2.14
N PHE A 10 -1.51 10.79 1.89
CA PHE A 10 -1.03 11.87 1.05
C PHE A 10 -0.86 11.36 -0.38
N ASP A 11 -1.69 11.86 -1.29
CA ASP A 11 -1.63 11.53 -2.72
C ASP A 11 -0.70 12.54 -3.40
N THR A 12 0.50 12.11 -3.74
CA THR A 12 1.51 12.95 -4.42
C THR A 12 1.61 12.65 -5.92
N ASP A 13 0.79 11.72 -6.44
CA ASP A 13 0.73 11.43 -7.86
C ASP A 13 0.00 12.58 -8.59
N PRO A 14 0.59 13.16 -9.64
CA PRO A 14 -0.10 14.17 -10.48
C PRO A 14 -1.44 13.69 -11.06
N GLN A 15 -1.66 12.39 -11.18
CA GLN A 15 -2.93 11.81 -11.63
C GLN A 15 -4.00 11.79 -10.52
N GLN A 16 -3.62 12.01 -9.26
CA GLN A 16 -4.50 12.10 -8.10
C GLN A 16 -5.42 10.87 -7.96
N GLY A 17 -4.86 9.69 -8.13
CA GLY A 17 -5.63 8.45 -8.16
C GLY A 17 -6.41 8.21 -6.88
N MET A 18 -5.77 8.35 -5.73
CA MET A 18 -6.39 8.17 -4.40
C MET A 18 -7.39 9.29 -4.08
N MET A 19 -7.04 10.54 -4.37
CA MET A 19 -7.93 11.69 -4.14
C MET A 19 -9.19 11.60 -5.00
N ASN A 20 -9.05 11.27 -6.29
CA ASN A 20 -10.16 11.09 -7.20
C ASN A 20 -11.07 9.92 -6.77
N TRP A 21 -10.50 8.80 -6.32
CA TRP A 21 -11.25 7.68 -5.78
C TRP A 21 -12.06 8.10 -4.54
N ALA A 22 -11.42 8.72 -3.56
CA ALA A 22 -12.08 9.16 -2.33
C ALA A 22 -13.21 10.16 -2.60
N THR A 23 -12.96 11.15 -3.47
CA THR A 23 -13.92 12.21 -3.80
C THR A 23 -15.09 11.66 -4.61
N SER A 24 -14.83 10.87 -5.66
CA SER A 24 -15.87 10.35 -6.55
C SER A 24 -16.84 9.40 -5.86
N LEU A 25 -16.38 8.67 -4.85
CA LEU A 25 -17.19 7.76 -4.06
C LEU A 25 -17.76 8.41 -2.78
N GLY A 26 -17.43 9.67 -2.51
CA GLY A 26 -17.86 10.36 -1.30
C GLY A 26 -17.39 9.64 -0.03
N ILE A 27 -16.14 9.13 -0.03
CA ILE A 27 -15.59 8.43 1.12
C ILE A 27 -15.57 9.41 2.31
N ASN A 28 -16.31 9.04 3.34
CA ASN A 28 -16.41 9.81 4.58
C ASN A 28 -16.31 8.85 5.77
N ASP A 29 -15.09 8.42 6.06
CA ASP A 29 -14.78 7.62 7.24
C ASP A 29 -14.01 8.51 8.23
N PRO A 30 -14.45 8.63 9.50
CA PRO A 30 -13.80 9.51 10.47
C PRO A 30 -12.38 9.08 10.83
N LEU A 31 -11.95 7.90 10.40
CA LEU A 31 -10.62 7.36 10.62
C LEU A 31 -9.73 7.43 9.36
N LEU A 32 -10.22 8.00 8.27
CA LEU A 32 -9.47 8.11 7.02
C LEU A 32 -9.53 9.52 6.47
N THR A 33 -8.38 10.13 6.30
CA THR A 33 -8.20 11.39 5.58
C THR A 33 -7.42 11.11 4.30
N VAL A 34 -7.82 11.70 3.18
CA VAL A 34 -7.07 11.66 1.91
C VAL A 34 -6.84 13.09 1.47
N GLU A 35 -5.59 13.48 1.30
CA GLU A 35 -5.18 14.82 0.88
C GLU A 35 -4.26 14.71 -0.34
N HIS A 36 -4.44 15.62 -1.32
CA HIS A 36 -3.50 15.74 -2.43
C HIS A 36 -2.43 16.78 -2.10
N LEU A 37 -1.17 16.46 -2.36
CA LEU A 37 -0.03 17.36 -2.19
C LEU A 37 0.69 17.53 -3.52
N GLU A 38 0.80 18.78 -3.99
CA GLU A 38 1.46 19.07 -5.27
C GLU A 38 2.99 19.04 -5.20
N PHE A 39 3.56 19.27 -4.01
CA PHE A 39 5.01 19.43 -3.83
C PHE A 39 5.55 18.66 -2.63
N SER A 40 6.77 18.14 -2.78
CA SER A 40 7.51 17.46 -1.71
C SER A 40 7.76 18.34 -0.49
N ASP A 41 7.91 19.66 -0.68
CA ASP A 41 8.17 20.62 0.40
C ASP A 41 7.02 20.69 1.42
N GLU A 42 5.78 20.46 0.97
CA GLU A 42 4.61 20.41 1.84
C GLU A 42 4.50 19.10 2.62
N LEU A 43 5.02 18.00 2.05
CA LEU A 43 4.90 16.67 2.64
C LEU A 43 5.58 16.61 4.02
N GLY A 44 6.82 17.10 4.15
CA GLY A 44 7.53 17.14 5.42
C GLY A 44 6.73 17.86 6.50
N THR A 45 6.26 19.10 6.18
CA THR A 45 5.46 19.90 7.11
C THR A 45 4.17 19.17 7.51
N LYS A 46 3.46 18.57 6.55
CA LYS A 46 2.21 17.83 6.78
C LYS A 46 2.42 16.56 7.59
N THR A 47 3.51 15.87 7.36
CA THR A 47 3.89 14.68 8.13
C THR A 47 4.21 15.05 9.58
N ASP A 48 4.98 16.14 9.78
CA ASP A 48 5.31 16.64 11.11
C ASP A 48 4.03 17.10 11.87
N GLU A 49 3.14 17.85 11.21
CA GLU A 49 1.86 18.25 11.78
C GLU A 49 1.02 17.03 12.21
N ALA A 50 0.94 16.00 11.36
CA ALA A 50 0.21 14.77 11.65
C ALA A 50 0.84 14.00 12.81
N TYR A 51 2.16 13.91 12.87
CA TYR A 51 2.90 13.28 13.96
C TYR A 51 2.71 14.03 15.29
N GLU A 52 2.88 15.35 15.29
CA GLU A 52 2.73 16.19 16.48
C GLU A 52 1.31 16.18 17.05
N SER A 53 0.30 15.98 16.19
CA SER A 53 -1.10 15.87 16.65
C SER A 53 -1.32 14.71 17.61
N GLY A 54 -0.53 13.64 17.50
CA GLY A 54 -0.66 12.41 18.26
C GLY A 54 -1.96 11.62 17.97
N ASP A 55 -2.73 12.08 16.99
CA ASP A 55 -4.05 11.52 16.66
C ASP A 55 -4.01 10.54 15.47
N VAL A 56 -2.85 10.38 14.81
CA VAL A 56 -2.68 9.57 13.60
C VAL A 56 -1.85 8.33 13.92
N ASP A 57 -2.33 7.15 13.52
CA ASP A 57 -1.61 5.89 13.70
C ASP A 57 -0.74 5.54 12.48
N TYR A 58 -1.19 5.90 11.27
CA TYR A 58 -0.48 5.61 10.02
C TYR A 58 -0.58 6.77 9.03
N ILE A 59 0.53 7.10 8.43
CA ILE A 59 0.63 8.02 7.28
C ILE A 59 1.06 7.18 6.08
N PHE A 60 0.26 7.19 5.03
CA PHE A 60 0.59 6.59 3.74
C PHE A 60 0.88 7.69 2.73
N VAL A 61 1.94 7.54 1.98
CA VAL A 61 2.24 8.44 0.86
C VAL A 61 2.12 7.65 -0.43
N ASP A 62 1.12 7.99 -1.24
CA ASP A 62 0.93 7.40 -2.57
C ASP A 62 1.76 8.20 -3.58
N THR A 63 2.69 7.54 -4.23
CA THR A 63 3.69 8.19 -5.08
C THR A 63 3.59 7.71 -6.52
N MET A 64 3.90 8.58 -7.46
CA MET A 64 4.15 8.12 -8.82
C MET A 64 5.45 7.28 -8.84
N GLY A 65 5.42 6.14 -9.53
CA GLY A 65 6.52 5.18 -9.59
C GLY A 65 7.74 5.63 -10.39
N ALA A 66 8.28 6.82 -10.09
CA ALA A 66 9.47 7.33 -10.74
C ALA A 66 10.51 7.76 -9.70
N ALA A 67 11.71 7.21 -9.78
CA ALA A 67 12.85 7.70 -9.03
C ALA A 67 13.21 9.13 -9.50
N GLY A 68 13.08 10.09 -8.60
CA GLY A 68 13.45 11.49 -8.83
C GLY A 68 14.16 12.07 -7.61
N ALA A 69 14.65 13.29 -7.70
CA ALA A 69 15.34 13.93 -6.58
C ALA A 69 14.53 13.96 -5.27
N TRP A 70 13.19 14.03 -5.37
CA TRP A 70 12.28 13.99 -4.24
C TRP A 70 12.12 12.59 -3.62
N ALA A 71 12.49 11.50 -4.33
CA ALA A 71 12.39 10.14 -3.81
C ALA A 71 13.36 9.90 -2.65
N ASP A 72 14.53 10.52 -2.68
CA ASP A 72 15.51 10.44 -1.60
C ASP A 72 14.98 11.14 -0.33
N ASP A 73 14.36 12.32 -0.48
CA ASP A 73 13.76 13.07 0.63
C ASP A 73 12.57 12.33 1.22
N LEU A 74 11.74 11.73 0.36
CA LEU A 74 10.60 10.94 0.78
C LEU A 74 11.02 9.68 1.54
N ALA A 75 12.06 8.99 1.05
CA ALA A 75 12.62 7.84 1.75
C ALA A 75 13.14 8.24 3.14
N ALA A 76 13.86 9.37 3.23
CA ALA A 76 14.38 9.86 4.50
C ALA A 76 13.28 10.24 5.52
N ALA A 77 12.08 10.57 5.05
CA ALA A 77 10.92 10.91 5.88
C ALA A 77 10.01 9.71 6.20
N SER A 78 10.37 8.51 5.77
CA SER A 78 9.53 7.31 5.90
C SER A 78 10.17 6.28 6.83
N ASP A 79 9.35 5.50 7.53
CA ASP A 79 9.80 4.33 8.31
C ASP A 79 9.86 3.07 7.43
N VAL A 80 8.97 2.99 6.42
CA VAL A 80 8.80 1.80 5.59
C VAL A 80 8.55 2.19 4.13
N ILE A 81 9.22 1.54 3.21
CA ILE A 81 8.93 1.58 1.78
C ILE A 81 8.26 0.27 1.38
N ILE A 82 7.07 0.37 0.78
CA ILE A 82 6.32 -0.78 0.26
C ILE A 82 6.24 -0.67 -1.26
N LEU A 83 6.76 -1.66 -1.96
CA LEU A 83 6.73 -1.73 -3.41
C LEU A 83 5.85 -2.89 -3.89
N PRO A 84 4.64 -2.61 -4.42
CA PRO A 84 3.81 -3.65 -5.01
C PRO A 84 4.40 -4.18 -6.32
N MET A 85 4.46 -5.51 -6.47
CA MET A 85 4.96 -6.17 -7.67
C MET A 85 3.98 -7.24 -8.13
N LYS A 86 3.62 -7.25 -9.42
CA LYS A 86 2.92 -8.38 -10.04
C LYS A 86 3.92 -9.37 -10.61
N LEU A 87 3.46 -10.61 -10.85
CA LEU A 87 4.29 -11.69 -11.39
C LEU A 87 4.45 -11.56 -12.92
N SER A 88 5.10 -10.47 -13.35
CA SER A 88 5.35 -10.15 -14.75
C SER A 88 6.76 -9.59 -14.97
N MET A 89 7.26 -9.68 -16.22
CA MET A 89 8.58 -9.15 -16.58
C MET A 89 8.65 -7.62 -16.41
N ASP A 90 7.59 -6.91 -16.75
CA ASP A 90 7.55 -5.46 -16.69
C ASP A 90 7.59 -4.97 -15.22
N ASP A 91 6.77 -5.60 -14.37
CA ASP A 91 6.78 -5.30 -12.94
C ASP A 91 8.11 -5.71 -12.29
N TRP A 92 8.66 -6.88 -12.65
CA TRP A 92 9.97 -7.30 -12.15
C TRP A 92 11.06 -6.26 -12.48
N LYS A 93 11.08 -5.77 -13.73
CA LYS A 93 12.07 -4.77 -14.15
C LYS A 93 11.90 -3.47 -13.37
N SER A 94 10.68 -2.97 -13.24
CA SER A 94 10.39 -1.74 -12.48
C SER A 94 10.77 -1.90 -11.01
N THR A 95 10.48 -3.06 -10.41
CA THR A 95 10.87 -3.40 -9.04
C THR A 95 12.38 -3.42 -8.88
N ASN A 96 13.10 -4.05 -9.82
CA ASN A 96 14.55 -4.08 -9.82
C ASN A 96 15.15 -2.66 -9.93
N ASP A 97 14.65 -1.83 -10.81
CA ASP A 97 15.14 -0.45 -10.98
C ASP A 97 14.94 0.36 -9.68
N THR A 98 13.81 0.19 -9.00
CA THR A 98 13.54 0.85 -7.71
C THR A 98 14.41 0.28 -6.58
N PHE A 99 14.64 -1.02 -6.55
CA PHE A 99 15.49 -1.64 -5.53
C PHE A 99 16.98 -1.28 -5.71
N GLU A 100 17.44 -1.17 -6.95
CA GLU A 100 18.80 -0.65 -7.23
C GLU A 100 18.95 0.82 -6.81
N TRP A 101 17.92 1.66 -7.02
CA TRP A 101 17.90 3.01 -6.50
C TRP A 101 18.03 3.02 -4.96
N TYR A 102 17.24 2.18 -4.27
CA TYR A 102 17.29 2.09 -2.81
C TYR A 102 18.68 1.63 -2.30
N LYS A 103 19.30 0.64 -2.94
CA LYS A 103 20.68 0.23 -2.61
C LYS A 103 21.67 1.37 -2.83
N GLY A 104 21.54 2.09 -3.93
CA GLY A 104 22.36 3.27 -4.19
C GLY A 104 22.13 4.41 -3.19
N LEU A 105 20.92 4.54 -2.62
CA LEU A 105 20.64 5.46 -1.51
C LEU A 105 21.39 5.02 -0.25
N ALA A 106 21.35 3.72 0.08
CA ALA A 106 22.06 3.17 1.23
C ALA A 106 23.60 3.38 1.14
N ASP A 107 24.15 3.23 -0.05
CA ASP A 107 25.59 3.46 -0.29
C ASP A 107 26.02 4.93 -0.09
N ARG A 108 25.08 5.88 -0.27
CA ARG A 108 25.33 7.33 -0.13
C ARG A 108 24.96 7.89 1.24
N ALA A 109 24.17 7.16 2.01
CA ALA A 109 23.67 7.62 3.30
C ALA A 109 24.81 7.69 4.34
N GLU A 110 24.84 8.76 5.13
CA GLU A 110 25.75 8.87 6.28
C GLU A 110 25.47 7.82 7.36
N ASN A 111 24.18 7.46 7.51
CA ASN A 111 23.71 6.42 8.41
C ASN A 111 22.75 5.46 7.69
N PRO A 112 23.25 4.41 7.03
CA PRO A 112 22.39 3.45 6.32
C PRO A 112 21.36 2.73 7.21
N GLU A 113 21.65 2.58 8.50
CA GLU A 113 20.73 1.94 9.46
C GLU A 113 19.51 2.82 9.79
N ALA A 114 19.55 4.11 9.47
CA ALA A 114 18.42 5.02 9.64
C ALA A 114 17.50 5.09 8.41
N LEU A 115 17.84 4.37 7.35
CA LEU A 115 16.97 4.31 6.16
C LEU A 115 15.72 3.47 6.45
N PRO A 116 14.59 3.78 5.78
CA PRO A 116 13.37 3.00 5.92
C PRO A 116 13.60 1.55 5.51
N SER A 117 12.90 0.62 6.18
CA SER A 117 12.86 -0.76 5.72
C SER A 117 12.20 -0.85 4.35
N PHE A 118 12.76 -1.70 3.46
CA PHE A 118 12.25 -1.85 2.09
C PHE A 118 11.61 -3.22 1.92
N HIS A 119 10.35 -3.24 1.46
CA HIS A 119 9.57 -4.46 1.31
C HIS A 119 8.92 -4.54 -0.05
N VAL A 120 9.06 -5.68 -0.71
CA VAL A 120 8.30 -6.01 -1.92
C VAL A 120 7.08 -6.83 -1.54
N VAL A 121 5.91 -6.40 -1.99
CA VAL A 121 4.64 -7.09 -1.76
C VAL A 121 4.11 -7.63 -3.08
N LEU A 122 4.07 -8.96 -3.22
CA LEU A 122 3.47 -9.57 -4.40
C LEU A 122 1.97 -9.24 -4.46
N SER A 123 1.50 -8.73 -5.58
CA SER A 123 0.14 -8.22 -5.77
C SER A 123 -0.54 -8.89 -6.97
N ASP A 124 -1.87 -8.98 -6.90
CA ASP A 124 -2.73 -9.65 -7.90
C ASP A 124 -2.29 -11.09 -8.18
N VAL A 125 -1.81 -11.80 -7.14
CA VAL A 125 -1.32 -13.18 -7.25
C VAL A 125 -2.49 -14.12 -7.48
N PRO A 126 -2.55 -14.85 -8.61
CA PRO A 126 -3.66 -15.74 -8.88
C PRO A 126 -3.63 -16.98 -7.98
N ALA A 127 -4.81 -17.46 -7.57
CA ALA A 127 -4.93 -18.68 -6.75
C ALA A 127 -4.37 -19.95 -7.44
N LYS A 128 -4.28 -19.92 -8.77
CA LYS A 128 -3.63 -20.95 -9.57
C LYS A 128 -2.65 -20.26 -10.51
N GLN A 129 -1.39 -20.35 -10.15
CA GLN A 129 -0.30 -19.77 -10.94
C GLN A 129 0.07 -20.66 -12.12
N SER A 130 0.45 -20.03 -13.22
CA SER A 130 1.13 -20.65 -14.34
C SER A 130 2.59 -20.96 -13.98
N LYS A 131 3.26 -21.76 -14.81
CA LYS A 131 4.70 -22.02 -14.64
C LYS A 131 5.53 -20.74 -14.66
N THR A 132 5.21 -19.81 -15.54
CA THR A 132 5.91 -18.51 -15.66
C THR A 132 5.71 -17.66 -14.41
N GLU A 133 4.50 -17.63 -13.84
CA GLU A 133 4.25 -16.87 -12.59
C GLU A 133 5.01 -17.47 -11.41
N LEU A 134 5.09 -18.79 -11.30
CA LEU A 134 5.91 -19.45 -10.30
C LEU A 134 7.40 -19.13 -10.46
N GLU A 135 7.91 -19.10 -11.70
CA GLU A 135 9.29 -18.69 -11.97
C GLU A 135 9.56 -17.22 -11.55
N PHE A 136 8.60 -16.32 -11.73
CA PHE A 136 8.73 -14.94 -11.25
C PHE A 136 8.64 -14.85 -9.73
N GLU A 137 7.77 -15.63 -9.09
CA GLU A 137 7.67 -15.68 -7.63
C GLU A 137 8.98 -16.16 -7.02
N ASP A 138 9.50 -17.30 -7.46
CA ASP A 138 10.78 -17.85 -6.99
C ASP A 138 11.91 -16.82 -7.16
N ARG A 139 11.97 -16.20 -8.33
CA ARG A 139 12.97 -15.18 -8.64
C ARG A 139 12.82 -13.92 -7.75
N ALA A 140 11.59 -13.50 -7.47
CA ALA A 140 11.35 -12.35 -6.60
C ALA A 140 11.87 -12.60 -5.18
N PHE A 141 11.63 -13.80 -4.63
CA PHE A 141 12.17 -14.18 -3.32
C PHE A 141 13.69 -14.28 -3.27
N ASP A 142 14.32 -14.67 -4.39
CA ASP A 142 15.78 -14.75 -4.47
C ASP A 142 16.45 -13.40 -4.56
N GLU A 143 15.79 -12.41 -5.20
CA GLU A 143 16.42 -11.13 -5.57
C GLU A 143 15.96 -9.94 -4.72
N PHE A 144 14.77 -10.00 -4.10
CA PHE A 144 14.18 -8.89 -3.36
C PHE A 144 13.75 -9.26 -1.94
N PRO A 145 13.61 -8.30 -1.04
CA PRO A 145 13.05 -8.50 0.30
C PRO A 145 11.52 -8.62 0.23
N VAL A 146 11.05 -9.76 -0.28
CA VAL A 146 9.62 -10.05 -0.43
C VAL A 146 9.03 -10.46 0.91
N VAL A 147 7.88 -9.86 1.27
CA VAL A 147 7.11 -10.26 2.45
C VAL A 147 6.41 -11.61 2.24
N SER A 148 6.12 -12.31 3.34
CA SER A 148 5.52 -13.66 3.29
C SER A 148 4.03 -13.66 2.96
N HIS A 149 3.36 -12.50 3.10
CA HIS A 149 1.95 -12.34 2.80
C HIS A 149 1.75 -11.57 1.48
N PHE A 150 0.78 -12.02 0.66
CA PHE A 150 0.54 -11.48 -0.68
C PHE A 150 -0.86 -10.90 -0.80
N PHE A 151 -1.04 -9.93 -1.69
CA PHE A 151 -2.36 -9.57 -2.18
C PHE A 151 -2.79 -10.56 -3.27
N MET A 152 -3.70 -11.45 -2.91
CA MET A 152 -4.27 -12.41 -3.86
C MET A 152 -5.15 -11.70 -4.90
N SER A 153 -5.22 -12.26 -6.12
CA SER A 153 -6.13 -11.79 -7.16
C SER A 153 -7.58 -12.00 -6.74
N ARG A 154 -8.19 -10.98 -6.14
CA ARG A 154 -9.54 -11.03 -5.60
C ARG A 154 -10.47 -10.05 -6.30
N LYS A 155 -11.68 -10.52 -6.56
CA LYS A 155 -12.78 -9.67 -7.03
C LYS A 155 -13.06 -8.50 -6.05
N GLN A 156 -12.87 -8.71 -4.76
CA GLN A 156 -13.11 -7.75 -3.70
C GLN A 156 -12.23 -6.51 -3.81
N HIS A 157 -10.98 -6.65 -4.21
CA HIS A 157 -10.09 -5.50 -4.46
C HIS A 157 -10.61 -4.65 -5.64
N ARG A 158 -11.11 -5.29 -6.71
CA ARG A 158 -11.75 -4.58 -7.83
C ARG A 158 -13.09 -3.94 -7.46
N GLU A 159 -13.86 -4.56 -6.54
CA GLU A 159 -15.10 -3.96 -6.02
C GLU A 159 -14.79 -2.74 -5.15
N ALA A 160 -13.72 -2.75 -4.35
CA ALA A 160 -13.29 -1.61 -3.54
C ALA A 160 -13.02 -0.36 -4.37
N SER A 161 -12.43 -0.50 -5.56
CA SER A 161 -12.18 0.64 -6.45
C SER A 161 -13.46 1.30 -6.98
N LYS A 162 -14.61 0.63 -6.88
CA LYS A 162 -15.92 1.11 -7.38
C LYS A 162 -16.93 1.43 -6.27
N GLU A 163 -16.84 0.76 -5.14
CA GLU A 163 -17.82 0.81 -4.06
C GLU A 163 -17.27 1.41 -2.76
N GLY A 164 -15.95 1.60 -2.66
CA GLY A 164 -15.28 2.23 -1.53
C GLY A 164 -14.60 1.25 -0.58
N LEU A 165 -14.62 1.53 0.70
CA LEU A 165 -13.86 0.79 1.70
C LEU A 165 -14.38 -0.63 1.90
N LEU A 166 -13.48 -1.62 1.87
CA LEU A 166 -13.80 -3.05 2.01
C LEU A 166 -14.64 -3.35 3.25
N HIS A 167 -14.33 -2.75 4.39
CA HIS A 167 -15.07 -2.98 5.63
C HIS A 167 -16.51 -2.43 5.56
N THR A 168 -16.71 -1.29 4.91
CA THR A 168 -18.04 -0.69 4.69
C THR A 168 -18.87 -1.56 3.76
N ILE A 169 -18.26 -2.06 2.68
CA ILE A 169 -18.92 -2.99 1.76
C ILE A 169 -19.31 -4.28 2.49
N ALA A 170 -18.39 -4.86 3.28
CA ALA A 170 -18.67 -6.05 4.08
C ALA A 170 -19.84 -5.84 5.04
N GLN A 171 -19.87 -4.70 5.74
CA GLN A 171 -20.95 -4.36 6.68
C GLN A 171 -22.30 -4.20 5.97
N THR A 172 -22.33 -3.50 4.84
CA THR A 172 -23.54 -3.34 4.02
C THR A 172 -24.06 -4.69 3.53
N LYS A 173 -23.18 -5.58 3.07
CA LYS A 173 -23.56 -6.93 2.64
C LYS A 173 -24.11 -7.79 3.80
N ARG A 174 -23.59 -7.64 5.02
CA ARG A 174 -24.09 -8.36 6.21
C ARG A 174 -25.46 -7.89 6.67
N SER A 175 -25.69 -6.58 6.65
CA SER A 175 -26.96 -5.97 7.09
C SER A 175 -28.06 -6.07 6.05
N GLY A 176 -27.72 -6.40 4.81
CA GLY A 176 -28.67 -6.54 3.72
C GLY A 176 -29.65 -7.70 3.92
N ILE A 177 -30.84 -7.57 3.29
CA ILE A 177 -31.92 -8.58 3.33
C ILE A 177 -31.54 -9.87 2.59
N ASN A 178 -30.58 -9.79 1.64
CA ASN A 178 -30.16 -10.93 0.83
C ASN A 178 -29.32 -11.93 1.66
N PRO A 179 -29.77 -13.18 1.86
CA PRO A 179 -29.01 -14.19 2.60
C PRO A 179 -27.63 -14.48 2.01
N LEU A 180 -27.45 -14.38 0.69
CA LEU A 180 -26.17 -14.54 0.02
C LEU A 180 -25.21 -13.38 0.33
N GLY A 181 -25.73 -12.21 0.74
CA GLY A 181 -24.91 -11.08 1.15
C GLY A 181 -23.98 -11.42 2.31
N ARG A 182 -24.46 -12.17 3.29
CA ARG A 182 -23.66 -12.61 4.44
C ARG A 182 -22.51 -13.55 4.04
N VAL A 183 -22.74 -14.42 3.08
CA VAL A 183 -21.70 -15.31 2.53
C VAL A 183 -20.68 -14.48 1.77
N HIS A 184 -21.13 -13.52 0.98
CA HIS A 184 -20.23 -12.63 0.22
C HIS A 184 -19.40 -11.72 1.13
N ALA A 185 -19.95 -11.25 2.25
CA ALA A 185 -19.23 -10.42 3.22
C ALA A 185 -17.96 -11.09 3.73
N LYS A 186 -17.97 -12.43 3.89
CA LYS A 186 -16.79 -13.19 4.33
C LYS A 186 -15.57 -12.99 3.41
N TYR A 187 -15.79 -12.90 2.09
CA TYR A 187 -14.69 -12.70 1.14
C TYR A 187 -14.05 -11.31 1.25
N PHE A 188 -14.81 -10.31 1.70
CA PHE A 188 -14.27 -8.99 2.02
C PHE A 188 -13.48 -9.00 3.32
N ASP A 189 -13.90 -9.81 4.30
CA ASP A 189 -13.13 -10.00 5.53
C ASP A 189 -11.80 -10.68 5.24
N GLU A 190 -11.79 -11.70 4.38
CA GLU A 190 -10.55 -12.37 3.94
C GLU A 190 -9.59 -11.40 3.24
N ALA A 191 -10.10 -10.49 2.40
CA ALA A 191 -9.29 -9.46 1.77
C ALA A 191 -8.73 -8.44 2.79
N LEU A 192 -9.51 -8.11 3.83
CA LEU A 192 -9.05 -7.28 4.93
C LEU A 192 -8.01 -7.99 5.80
N ASP A 193 -8.17 -9.29 6.03
CA ASP A 193 -7.20 -10.10 6.78
C ASP A 193 -5.86 -10.17 6.06
N GLU A 194 -5.85 -10.29 4.72
CA GLU A 194 -4.63 -10.22 3.91
C GLU A 194 -3.93 -8.87 4.08
N ALA A 195 -4.65 -7.77 3.89
CA ALA A 195 -4.10 -6.43 4.05
C ALA A 195 -3.55 -6.18 5.46
N ALA A 196 -4.25 -6.66 6.49
CA ALA A 196 -3.82 -6.54 7.88
C ALA A 196 -2.55 -7.36 8.16
N ALA A 197 -2.44 -8.56 7.58
CA ALA A 197 -1.25 -9.41 7.72
C ALA A 197 -0.02 -8.76 7.07
N ILE A 198 -0.18 -8.22 5.86
CA ILE A 198 0.89 -7.47 5.16
C ILE A 198 1.32 -6.25 5.99
N LEU A 199 0.36 -5.41 6.41
CA LEU A 199 0.67 -4.21 7.19
C LEU A 199 1.42 -4.57 8.47
N LYS A 200 0.97 -5.61 9.18
CA LYS A 200 1.63 -6.08 10.39
C LYS A 200 3.07 -6.52 10.11
N GLU A 201 3.29 -7.32 9.06
CA GLU A 201 4.63 -7.83 8.71
C GLU A 201 5.60 -6.69 8.41
N VAL A 202 5.20 -5.72 7.58
CA VAL A 202 6.06 -4.60 7.20
C VAL A 202 6.33 -3.61 8.35
N THR A 203 5.39 -3.46 9.29
CA THR A 203 5.58 -2.55 10.45
C THR A 203 6.27 -3.20 11.64
N GLU A 204 6.29 -4.53 11.76
CA GLU A 204 7.06 -5.24 12.80
C GLU A 204 8.53 -5.46 12.39
N ALA A 205 8.85 -5.29 11.10
CA ALA A 205 10.20 -5.39 10.56
C ALA A 205 10.92 -4.03 10.48
N ALA A 206 10.23 -2.93 10.76
CA ALA A 206 10.73 -1.55 10.75
C ALA A 206 11.51 -1.17 12.00
#